data_297f7b568a4e318d40b499d5e2ad9988
#
_entry.id   297f7b568a4e318d40b499d5e2ad9988
#
_cell.length_a   1.000
_cell.length_b   1.000
_cell.length_c   1.000
_cell.angle_alpha   90.00
_cell.angle_beta   90.00
_cell.angle_gamma   90.00
#
_symmetry.space_group_name_H-M   'P 1'
#
loop_
_entity.id
_entity.type
_entity.pdbx_description
1 polymer ?
#
loop_
_entity_poly.entity_id
_entity_poly.type
_entity_poly.pdbx_seq_one_letter_code
_entity_poly.pdbx_strand_id
1 'polypeptide(L)'
;IPFNLSVNGALTLQGFGKDGKGSIFGELDKVITALRGDDAAAADKALRDGEEAVDWTLEQMSEDRSVLGEQMHMIESRERLLESGELGAAQRRSDLIDTDYAETLSGIQSRDTALRAAMQTYSQISQLSMFNYL
;
A
#
# COMPACT_ATOMS: atom_id res chain seq x y z
N ILE A 1 -3.59 9.68 -7.05
CA ILE A 1 -3.12 9.31 -8.38
C ILE A 1 -3.76 7.96 -8.67
N PRO A 2 -4.60 7.84 -9.71
CA PRO A 2 -5.20 6.56 -10.06
C PRO A 2 -4.11 5.59 -10.50
N PHE A 3 -4.06 4.41 -9.88
CA PHE A 3 -3.22 3.32 -10.34
C PHE A 3 -3.94 2.58 -11.46
N ASN A 4 -3.31 2.52 -12.61
CA ASN A 4 -3.77 1.63 -13.66
C ASN A 4 -2.98 0.31 -13.54
N LEU A 5 -3.55 -0.64 -12.79
CA LEU A 5 -3.00 -1.99 -12.58
C LEU A 5 -3.33 -2.95 -13.73
N SER A 6 -3.86 -2.45 -14.84
CA SER A 6 -4.25 -3.31 -15.95
C SER A 6 -3.19 -3.32 -17.05
N VAL A 7 -2.60 -4.46 -17.28
CA VAL A 7 -1.93 -4.79 -18.54
C VAL A 7 -3.03 -5.14 -19.55
N ASN A 8 -3.00 -4.48 -20.71
CA ASN A 8 -3.99 -4.76 -21.75
C ASN A 8 -3.55 -5.98 -22.55
N GLY A 9 -3.98 -7.18 -22.14
CA GLY A 9 -3.66 -8.43 -22.82
C GLY A 9 -4.08 -8.46 -24.31
N ALA A 10 -4.99 -7.59 -24.74
CA ALA A 10 -5.30 -7.44 -26.15
C ALA A 10 -4.13 -6.79 -26.91
N LEU A 11 -3.40 -5.86 -26.31
CA LEU A 11 -2.22 -5.26 -26.93
C LEU A 11 -1.05 -6.24 -26.96
N THR A 12 -0.88 -7.06 -25.94
CA THR A 12 0.17 -8.08 -25.87
C THR A 12 -0.02 -9.19 -26.90
N LEU A 13 -1.26 -9.61 -27.15
CA LEU A 13 -1.60 -10.69 -28.07
C LEU A 13 -2.04 -10.21 -29.46
N GLN A 14 -2.34 -8.92 -29.61
CA GLN A 14 -2.82 -8.27 -30.81
C GLN A 14 -2.02 -6.99 -31.00
N GLY A 15 -1.01 -6.99 -31.73
CA GLY A 15 -0.18 -5.80 -31.95
C GLY A 15 1.03 -6.14 -32.79
N PHE A 16 1.09 -7.40 -33.21
CA PHE A 16 2.18 -7.88 -34.07
C PHE A 16 2.12 -7.26 -35.47
N GLY A 17 3.29 -6.97 -36.00
CA GLY A 17 3.47 -6.47 -37.37
C GLY A 17 3.56 -4.95 -37.50
N LYS A 18 3.97 -4.47 -38.68
CA LYS A 18 4.23 -3.05 -38.98
C LYS A 18 3.01 -2.15 -38.77
N ASP A 19 1.82 -2.69 -38.89
CA ASP A 19 0.56 -1.95 -38.78
C ASP A 19 -0.08 -2.09 -37.38
N GLY A 20 0.55 -2.85 -36.45
CA GLY A 20 0.03 -3.09 -35.09
C GLY A 20 -1.33 -3.80 -35.03
N LYS A 21 -1.72 -4.47 -36.12
CA LYS A 21 -3.02 -5.14 -36.27
C LYS A 21 -2.94 -6.66 -36.33
N GLY A 22 -1.72 -7.20 -36.33
CA GLY A 22 -1.49 -8.64 -36.31
C GLY A 22 -1.88 -9.23 -34.96
N SER A 23 -2.31 -10.49 -34.99
CA SER A 23 -2.57 -11.29 -33.80
C SER A 23 -1.76 -12.55 -33.91
N ILE A 24 -1.15 -12.98 -32.78
CA ILE A 24 -0.43 -14.26 -32.72
C ILE A 24 -1.32 -15.43 -33.19
N PHE A 25 -2.59 -15.41 -32.83
CA PHE A 25 -3.54 -16.44 -33.26
C PHE A 25 -3.78 -16.42 -34.76
N GLY A 26 -3.83 -15.23 -35.36
CA GLY A 26 -3.95 -15.09 -36.81
C GLY A 26 -2.70 -15.58 -37.57
N GLU A 27 -1.51 -15.37 -37.03
CA GLU A 27 -0.27 -15.88 -37.63
C GLU A 27 -0.19 -17.40 -37.48
N LEU A 28 -0.58 -17.97 -36.33
CA LEU A 28 -0.66 -19.42 -36.16
C LEU A 28 -1.67 -20.06 -37.10
N ASP A 29 -2.82 -19.44 -37.35
CA ASP A 29 -3.79 -19.93 -38.34
C ASP A 29 -3.23 -19.93 -39.77
N LYS A 30 -2.45 -18.91 -40.13
CA LYS A 30 -1.72 -18.87 -41.40
C LYS A 30 -0.71 -20.01 -41.51
N VAL A 31 0.06 -20.26 -40.45
CA VAL A 31 1.01 -21.40 -40.40
C VAL A 31 0.26 -22.73 -40.60
N ILE A 32 -0.83 -22.95 -39.86
CA ILE A 32 -1.62 -24.19 -39.98
C ILE A 32 -2.17 -24.36 -41.40
N THR A 33 -2.65 -23.26 -42.01
CA THR A 33 -3.21 -23.28 -43.37
C THR A 33 -2.16 -23.55 -44.39
N ALA A 34 -0.96 -22.95 -44.28
CA ALA A 34 0.15 -23.15 -45.20
C ALA A 34 0.72 -24.59 -45.12
N LEU A 35 0.79 -25.17 -43.89
CA LEU A 35 1.23 -26.54 -43.69
C LEU A 35 0.24 -27.58 -44.21
N ARG A 36 -1.01 -27.26 -44.37
CA ARG A 36 -2.03 -28.10 -44.99
C ARG A 36 -2.05 -28.02 -46.54
N GLY A 37 -1.40 -27.02 -47.10
CA GLY A 37 -1.24 -26.85 -48.53
C GLY A 37 -0.06 -27.67 -49.07
N ASP A 38 0.00 -27.78 -50.41
CA ASP A 38 1.06 -28.51 -51.08
C ASP A 38 2.27 -27.64 -51.48
N ASP A 39 2.28 -26.36 -51.13
CA ASP A 39 3.34 -25.41 -51.41
C ASP A 39 4.37 -25.30 -50.29
N ALA A 40 5.49 -26.02 -50.46
CA ALA A 40 6.56 -26.03 -49.47
C ALA A 40 7.21 -24.66 -49.24
N ALA A 41 7.27 -23.78 -50.25
CA ALA A 41 7.85 -22.46 -50.07
C ALA A 41 6.93 -21.54 -49.28
N ALA A 42 5.63 -21.63 -49.50
CA ALA A 42 4.64 -20.93 -48.69
C ALA A 42 4.63 -21.42 -47.23
N ALA A 43 4.78 -22.72 -47.00
CA ALA A 43 4.87 -23.28 -45.67
C ALA A 43 6.13 -22.83 -44.90
N ASP A 44 7.30 -22.81 -45.56
CA ASP A 44 8.57 -22.35 -44.96
C ASP A 44 8.48 -20.85 -44.58
N LYS A 45 7.88 -20.01 -45.44
CA LYS A 45 7.66 -18.60 -45.15
C LYS A 45 6.71 -18.40 -43.97
N ALA A 46 5.57 -19.12 -43.94
CA ALA A 46 4.60 -19.01 -42.88
C ALA A 46 5.17 -19.45 -41.52
N LEU A 47 6.05 -20.49 -41.50
CA LEU A 47 6.74 -20.90 -40.30
C LEU A 47 7.65 -19.80 -39.73
N ARG A 48 8.43 -19.12 -40.57
CA ARG A 48 9.30 -18.02 -40.15
C ARG A 48 8.50 -16.82 -39.63
N ASP A 49 7.44 -16.44 -40.34
CA ASP A 49 6.55 -15.38 -39.90
C ASP A 49 5.86 -15.72 -38.55
N GLY A 50 5.53 -17.01 -38.36
CA GLY A 50 4.98 -17.51 -37.11
C GLY A 50 5.99 -17.51 -35.95
N GLU A 51 7.25 -17.91 -36.21
CA GLU A 51 8.34 -17.82 -35.22
C GLU A 51 8.55 -16.37 -34.78
N GLU A 52 8.64 -15.43 -35.73
CA GLU A 52 8.78 -14.00 -35.43
C GLU A 52 7.61 -13.47 -34.58
N ALA A 53 6.38 -13.90 -34.86
CA ALA A 53 5.20 -13.52 -34.09
C ALA A 53 5.24 -14.07 -32.64
N VAL A 54 5.71 -15.29 -32.46
CA VAL A 54 5.87 -15.91 -31.14
C VAL A 54 6.95 -15.18 -30.33
N ASP A 55 8.12 -14.93 -30.93
CA ASP A 55 9.22 -14.25 -30.27
C ASP A 55 8.82 -12.83 -29.83
N TRP A 56 8.18 -12.09 -30.73
CA TRP A 56 7.65 -10.76 -30.39
C TRP A 56 6.64 -10.80 -29.23
N THR A 57 5.75 -11.79 -29.23
CA THR A 57 4.75 -11.95 -28.15
C THR A 57 5.41 -12.27 -26.82
N LEU A 58 6.43 -13.12 -26.81
CA LEU A 58 7.20 -13.44 -25.61
C LEU A 58 7.94 -12.23 -25.04
N GLU A 59 8.50 -11.39 -25.94
CA GLU A 59 9.14 -10.13 -25.55
C GLU A 59 8.12 -9.17 -24.91
N GLN A 60 6.95 -8.97 -25.52
CA GLN A 60 5.88 -8.16 -24.94
C GLN A 60 5.39 -8.69 -23.59
N MET A 61 5.21 -10.01 -23.46
CA MET A 61 4.84 -10.61 -22.17
C MET A 61 5.91 -10.41 -21.09
N SER A 62 7.18 -10.42 -21.48
CA SER A 62 8.28 -10.16 -20.55
C SER A 62 8.30 -8.68 -20.09
N GLU A 63 8.04 -7.77 -21.02
CA GLU A 63 7.94 -6.34 -20.75
C GLU A 63 6.75 -6.03 -19.82
N ASP A 64 5.58 -6.59 -20.13
CA ASP A 64 4.37 -6.49 -19.30
C ASP A 64 4.59 -7.04 -17.88
N ARG A 65 5.29 -8.15 -17.74
CA ARG A 65 5.67 -8.71 -16.43
C ARG A 65 6.60 -7.79 -15.65
N SER A 66 7.53 -7.13 -16.33
CA SER A 66 8.43 -6.15 -15.70
C SER A 66 7.66 -4.95 -15.17
N VAL A 67 6.74 -4.41 -15.96
CA VAL A 67 5.86 -3.29 -15.57
C VAL A 67 4.98 -3.68 -14.36
N LEU A 68 4.39 -4.88 -14.39
CA LEU A 68 3.61 -5.39 -13.25
C LEU A 68 4.47 -5.55 -12.00
N GLY A 69 5.70 -6.06 -12.14
CA GLY A 69 6.64 -6.20 -11.03
C GLY A 69 6.98 -4.84 -10.39
N GLU A 70 7.24 -3.82 -11.21
CA GLU A 70 7.49 -2.46 -10.72
C GLU A 70 6.28 -1.89 -9.97
N GLN A 71 5.07 -2.09 -10.50
CA GLN A 71 3.84 -1.64 -9.86
C GLN A 71 3.60 -2.36 -8.51
N MET A 72 3.87 -3.65 -8.43
CA MET A 72 3.79 -4.40 -7.17
C MET A 72 4.77 -3.86 -6.13
N HIS A 73 6.02 -3.61 -6.49
CA HIS A 73 7.00 -3.00 -5.59
C HIS A 73 6.59 -1.61 -5.10
N MET A 74 5.94 -0.83 -5.96
CA MET A 74 5.41 0.47 -5.59
C MET A 74 4.27 0.35 -4.57
N ILE A 75 3.39 -0.63 -4.73
CA ILE A 75 2.31 -0.92 -3.77
C ILE A 75 2.90 -1.34 -2.42
N GLU A 76 3.80 -2.31 -2.40
CA GLU A 76 4.47 -2.77 -1.18
C GLU A 76 5.21 -1.64 -0.45
N SER A 77 5.84 -0.73 -1.19
CA SER A 77 6.50 0.44 -0.62
C SER A 77 5.52 1.38 0.06
N ARG A 78 4.34 1.56 -0.54
CA ARG A 78 3.27 2.40 0.04
C ARG A 78 2.61 1.76 1.24
N GLU A 79 2.40 0.46 1.23
CA GLU A 79 1.89 -0.28 2.38
C GLU A 79 2.82 -0.09 3.58
N ARG A 80 4.14 -0.28 3.39
CA ARG A 80 5.12 -0.03 4.46
C ARG A 80 5.10 1.41 4.97
N LEU A 81 4.91 2.38 4.08
CA LEU A 81 4.82 3.79 4.47
C LEU A 81 3.57 4.07 5.30
N LEU A 82 2.42 3.50 4.91
CA LEU A 82 1.17 3.63 5.65
C LEU A 82 1.27 2.97 7.02
N GLU A 83 1.79 1.75 7.10
CA GLU A 83 2.00 1.03 8.36
C GLU A 83 2.92 1.82 9.31
N SER A 84 4.03 2.35 8.80
CA SER A 84 4.93 3.22 9.57
C SER A 84 4.23 4.51 10.04
N GLY A 85 3.36 5.07 9.19
CA GLY A 85 2.56 6.25 9.52
C GLY A 85 1.55 5.97 10.63
N GLU A 86 0.86 4.85 10.56
CA GLU A 86 -0.10 4.40 11.60
C GLU A 86 0.60 4.15 12.93
N LEU A 87 1.73 3.45 12.90
CA LEU A 87 2.53 3.22 14.11
C LEU A 87 3.00 4.53 14.75
N GLY A 88 3.51 5.45 13.93
CA GLY A 88 3.91 6.77 14.41
C GLY A 88 2.74 7.62 14.95
N ALA A 89 1.54 7.50 14.37
CA ALA A 89 0.35 8.16 14.89
C ALA A 89 -0.11 7.54 16.21
N ALA A 90 -0.08 6.21 16.33
CA ALA A 90 -0.41 5.50 17.57
C ALA A 90 0.56 5.87 18.70
N GLN A 91 1.86 5.95 18.42
CA GLN A 91 2.87 6.36 19.39
C GLN A 91 2.63 7.80 19.87
N ARG A 92 2.45 8.75 18.95
CA ARG A 92 2.14 10.15 19.34
C ARG A 92 0.87 10.26 20.17
N ARG A 93 -0.15 9.46 19.85
CA ARG A 93 -1.38 9.42 20.66
C ARG A 93 -1.13 8.88 22.05
N SER A 94 -0.34 7.82 22.21
CA SER A 94 0.05 7.26 23.50
C SER A 94 0.81 8.28 24.34
N ASP A 95 1.82 8.93 23.74
CA ASP A 95 2.64 9.93 24.41
C ASP A 95 1.81 11.11 24.92
N LEU A 96 0.82 11.56 24.14
CA LEU A 96 -0.10 12.65 24.56
C LEU A 96 -1.00 12.23 25.71
N ILE A 97 -1.55 11.02 25.66
CA ILE A 97 -2.45 10.50 26.71
C ILE A 97 -1.66 10.24 28.00
N ASP A 98 -0.48 9.63 27.93
CA ASP A 98 0.35 9.32 29.08
C ASP A 98 0.85 10.59 29.78
N THR A 99 1.21 11.63 29.05
CA THR A 99 1.62 12.92 29.59
C THR A 99 0.46 13.61 30.33
N ASP A 100 -0.73 13.64 29.72
CA ASP A 100 -1.93 14.26 30.31
C ASP A 100 -2.37 13.53 31.59
N TYR A 101 -2.30 12.20 31.61
CA TYR A 101 -2.62 11.38 32.76
C TYR A 101 -1.67 11.63 33.95
N ALA A 102 -0.36 11.70 33.70
CA ALA A 102 0.64 11.95 34.73
C ALA A 102 0.51 13.35 35.35
N GLU A 103 0.27 14.37 34.54
CA GLU A 103 0.03 15.74 34.99
C GLU A 103 -1.25 15.85 35.80
N THR A 104 -2.34 15.22 35.35
CA THR A 104 -3.63 15.19 36.06
C THR A 104 -3.51 14.50 37.40
N LEU A 105 -2.84 13.35 37.49
CA LEU A 105 -2.65 12.60 38.73
C LEU A 105 -1.81 13.38 39.75
N SER A 106 -0.74 14.05 39.30
CA SER A 106 0.08 14.94 40.13
C SER A 106 -0.73 16.13 40.66
N GLY A 107 -1.57 16.70 39.82
CA GLY A 107 -2.48 17.78 40.16
C GLY A 107 -3.51 17.35 41.24
N ILE A 108 -4.07 16.14 41.14
CA ILE A 108 -5.00 15.59 42.12
C ILE A 108 -4.29 15.35 43.47
N GLN A 109 -3.11 14.76 43.46
CA GLN A 109 -2.34 14.54 44.69
C GLN A 109 -1.99 15.83 45.43
N SER A 110 -1.60 16.85 44.68
CA SER A 110 -1.32 18.18 45.21
C SER A 110 -2.54 18.84 45.87
N ARG A 111 -3.69 18.74 45.20
CA ARG A 111 -4.98 19.24 45.77
C ARG A 111 -5.44 18.49 46.97
N ASP A 112 -5.30 17.16 47.03
CA ASP A 112 -5.64 16.34 48.20
C ASP A 112 -4.76 16.72 49.39
N THR A 113 -3.47 16.92 49.18
CA THR A 113 -2.53 17.38 50.20
C THR A 113 -2.91 18.77 50.74
N ALA A 114 -3.22 19.72 49.85
CA ALA A 114 -3.67 21.06 50.23
C ALA A 114 -4.98 21.04 51.04
N LEU A 115 -5.93 20.18 50.64
CA LEU A 115 -7.21 20.02 51.34
C LEU A 115 -7.00 19.47 52.78
N ARG A 116 -6.15 18.46 52.91
CA ARG A 116 -5.82 17.90 54.27
C ARG A 116 -5.16 18.96 55.16
N ALA A 117 -4.21 19.74 54.64
CA ALA A 117 -3.59 20.83 55.35
C ALA A 117 -4.59 21.90 55.77
N ALA A 118 -5.52 22.30 54.88
CA ALA A 118 -6.59 23.25 55.23
C ALA A 118 -7.53 22.73 56.29
N MET A 119 -7.94 21.45 56.24
CA MET A 119 -8.77 20.80 57.27
C MET A 119 -8.08 20.79 58.63
N GLN A 120 -6.77 20.47 58.64
CA GLN A 120 -5.98 20.47 59.88
C GLN A 120 -5.85 21.86 60.50
N THR A 121 -5.60 22.88 59.65
CA THR A 121 -5.56 24.26 60.11
C THR A 121 -6.92 24.74 60.65
N TYR A 122 -8.01 24.41 59.94
CA TYR A 122 -9.36 24.70 60.38
C TYR A 122 -9.67 24.05 61.76
N SER A 123 -9.30 22.79 61.97
CA SER A 123 -9.46 22.10 63.24
C SER A 123 -8.70 22.76 64.35
N GLN A 124 -7.46 23.21 64.11
CA GLN A 124 -6.65 23.93 65.12
C GLN A 124 -7.25 25.29 65.48
N ILE A 125 -7.72 26.05 64.47
CA ILE A 125 -8.37 27.33 64.70
C ILE A 125 -9.68 27.18 65.48
N SER A 126 -10.49 26.17 65.15
CA SER A 126 -11.74 25.88 65.88
C SER A 126 -11.49 25.50 67.31
N GLN A 127 -10.43 24.76 67.64
CA GLN A 127 -10.07 24.44 69.05
C GLN A 127 -9.63 25.69 69.82
N LEU A 128 -8.82 26.54 69.20
CA LEU A 128 -8.39 27.80 69.83
C LEU A 128 -9.56 28.78 70.08
N SER A 129 -10.54 28.80 69.18
CA SER A 129 -11.74 29.65 69.34
C SER A 129 -12.63 29.18 70.51
N MET A 130 -12.72 27.88 70.75
CA MET A 130 -13.48 27.34 71.89
C MET A 130 -12.82 27.64 73.26
N PHE A 131 -11.49 27.65 73.32
CA PHE A 131 -10.77 28.01 74.55
C PHE A 131 -10.82 29.51 74.89
N ASN A 132 -11.08 30.41 73.98
CA ASN A 132 -11.22 31.85 74.22
C ASN A 132 -12.64 32.25 74.67
N TYR A 133 -13.59 31.35 74.72
CA TYR A 133 -14.98 31.63 75.12
C TYR A 133 -15.30 31.06 76.48
N LEU A 134 -14.37 30.38 77.16
CA LEU A 134 -14.43 29.92 78.54
C LEU A 134 -13.59 30.82 79.44
#